data_2df42e84ec8798c70ea4c0542570c9c0
#
_entry.id   2df42e84ec8798c70ea4c0542570c9c0
#
_cell.length_a   1.000
_cell.length_b   1.000
_cell.length_c   1.000
_cell.angle_alpha   90.00
_cell.angle_beta   90.00
_cell.angle_gamma   90.00
#
_symmetry.space_group_name_H-M   'P 1'
#
loop_
_entity.id
_entity.type
_entity.pdbx_description
1 polymer ?
#
loop_
_entity_poly.entity_id
_entity_poly.type
_entity_poly.pdbx_seq_one_letter_code
_entity_poly.pdbx_strand_id
1 'polypeptide(L)'
;DREAKDPFELIDEIENVLGIRTCPINWPIGSGKNFKGVYDRNTKTISRFLPSDNGHKIEAIEAKLGDSGLDDLITKEYHDILVDEIELLDGASDEFDLEKVREGKLSPVFFGSALTNFGVETFLQHFLEMTTSPLPRMSGDEVIDPFSEDFSAFVFKIQANMNKAHRDRIAFMRICSGKFEAGMEVYHAASKRKLKLSQPQQLMAQD
;
A
#
# COMPACT_ATOMS: atom_id res chain seq x y z
N ASP A 1 7.34 -15.46 3.47
CA ASP A 1 8.28 -16.26 2.67
C ASP A 1 9.62 -16.49 3.38
N ARG A 2 9.98 -15.64 4.34
CA ARG A 2 11.16 -15.78 5.22
C ARG A 2 10.75 -15.55 6.66
N GLU A 3 11.56 -16.03 7.59
CA GLU A 3 11.37 -15.69 9.00
C GLU A 3 11.50 -14.17 9.18
N ALA A 4 10.50 -13.59 9.83
CA ALA A 4 10.41 -12.17 10.13
C ALA A 4 10.52 -11.96 11.66
N LYS A 5 10.64 -10.70 12.06
CA LYS A 5 10.42 -10.31 13.46
C LYS A 5 8.99 -10.64 13.88
N ASP A 6 8.78 -10.71 15.17
CA ASP A 6 7.43 -10.83 15.72
C ASP A 6 6.52 -9.69 15.20
N PRO A 7 5.28 -10.01 14.79
CA PRO A 7 4.37 -8.99 14.27
C PRO A 7 4.05 -7.85 15.24
N PHE A 8 3.95 -8.13 16.55
CA PHE A 8 3.74 -7.09 17.57
C PHE A 8 4.96 -6.18 17.69
N GLU A 9 6.19 -6.73 17.66
CA GLU A 9 7.41 -5.93 17.65
C GLU A 9 7.49 -5.00 16.44
N LEU A 10 7.01 -5.45 15.26
CA LEU A 10 6.98 -4.63 14.05
C LEU A 10 5.99 -3.47 14.18
N ILE A 11 4.84 -3.70 14.78
CA ILE A 11 3.84 -2.66 15.03
C ILE A 11 4.38 -1.62 16.01
N ASP A 12 4.96 -2.07 17.12
CA ASP A 12 5.57 -1.19 18.09
C ASP A 12 6.72 -0.36 17.48
N GLU A 13 7.55 -0.97 16.63
CA GLU A 13 8.62 -0.28 15.93
C GLU A 13 8.07 0.83 15.01
N ILE A 14 7.00 0.56 14.25
CA ILE A 14 6.33 1.55 13.39
C ILE A 14 5.80 2.71 14.23
N GLU A 15 5.06 2.43 15.29
CA GLU A 15 4.48 3.46 16.15
C GLU A 15 5.54 4.32 16.83
N ASN A 16 6.60 3.70 17.34
CA ASN A 16 7.69 4.42 18.00
C ASN A 16 8.53 5.27 17.06
N VAL A 17 8.81 4.77 15.84
CA VAL A 17 9.65 5.48 14.86
C VAL A 17 8.89 6.58 14.14
N LEU A 18 7.65 6.34 13.75
CA LEU A 18 6.86 7.26 12.94
C LEU A 18 5.94 8.16 13.77
N GLY A 19 5.67 7.79 15.03
CA GLY A 19 4.75 8.53 15.90
C GLY A 19 3.30 8.52 15.41
N ILE A 20 2.90 7.50 14.66
CA ILE A 20 1.55 7.31 14.14
C ILE A 20 0.95 6.02 14.71
N ARG A 21 -0.32 6.06 15.08
CA ARG A 21 -1.04 4.86 15.52
C ARG A 21 -1.24 3.90 14.37
N THR A 22 -1.25 2.60 14.66
CA THR A 22 -1.42 1.54 13.68
C THR A 22 -2.73 0.78 13.90
N CYS A 23 -3.26 0.24 12.79
CA CYS A 23 -4.39 -0.66 12.79
C CYS A 23 -4.08 -1.86 11.87
N PRO A 24 -3.70 -3.02 12.41
CA PRO A 24 -3.53 -4.22 11.61
C PRO A 24 -4.87 -4.67 11.00
N ILE A 25 -4.93 -4.72 9.67
CA ILE A 25 -6.13 -5.16 8.93
C ILE A 25 -6.12 -6.68 8.76
N ASN A 26 -4.94 -7.25 8.49
CA ASN A 26 -4.76 -8.69 8.49
C ASN A 26 -3.66 -9.10 9.48
N TRP A 27 -3.62 -10.39 9.82
CA TRP A 27 -2.65 -10.94 10.75
C TRP A 27 -2.01 -12.22 10.20
N PRO A 28 -0.68 -12.37 10.24
CA PRO A 28 -0.01 -13.55 9.70
C PRO A 28 -0.16 -14.74 10.66
N ILE A 29 -0.36 -15.93 10.11
CA ILE A 29 -0.41 -17.18 10.84
C ILE A 29 0.90 -17.92 10.61
N GLY A 30 1.80 -17.84 11.57
CA GLY A 30 3.15 -18.36 11.45
C GLY A 30 4.06 -17.49 10.55
N SER A 31 5.31 -17.91 10.40
CA SER A 31 6.35 -17.17 9.66
C SER A 31 7.29 -18.14 8.94
N GLY A 32 7.92 -17.69 7.86
CA GLY A 32 8.90 -18.45 7.08
C GLY A 32 8.36 -19.79 6.61
N LYS A 33 9.05 -20.87 6.93
CA LYS A 33 8.63 -22.24 6.55
C LYS A 33 7.34 -22.70 7.23
N ASN A 34 7.02 -22.09 8.35
CA ASN A 34 5.84 -22.41 9.17
C ASN A 34 4.64 -21.52 8.84
N PHE A 35 4.76 -20.62 7.87
CA PHE A 35 3.67 -19.77 7.43
C PHE A 35 2.48 -20.60 6.91
N LYS A 36 1.30 -20.33 7.44
CA LYS A 36 0.04 -21.04 7.11
C LYS A 36 -0.92 -20.20 6.29
N GLY A 37 -0.88 -18.89 6.43
CA GLY A 37 -1.80 -17.97 5.79
C GLY A 37 -1.89 -16.63 6.52
N VAL A 38 -2.92 -15.88 6.18
CA VAL A 38 -3.27 -14.62 6.86
C VAL A 38 -4.72 -14.66 7.30
N TYR A 39 -4.96 -14.07 8.47
CA TYR A 39 -6.30 -13.82 8.97
C TYR A 39 -6.68 -12.37 8.67
N ASP A 40 -7.80 -12.16 7.99
CA ASP A 40 -8.39 -10.84 7.76
C ASP A 40 -9.31 -10.47 8.91
N ARG A 41 -9.02 -9.39 9.63
CA ARG A 41 -9.77 -8.97 10.83
C ARG A 41 -11.14 -8.37 10.48
N ASN A 42 -11.28 -7.77 9.29
CA ASN A 42 -12.54 -7.16 8.86
C ASN A 42 -13.56 -8.21 8.44
N THR A 43 -13.14 -9.16 7.62
CA THR A 43 -14.00 -10.24 7.13
C THR A 43 -14.07 -11.43 8.07
N LYS A 44 -13.12 -11.53 9.02
CA LYS A 44 -12.92 -12.66 9.96
C LYS A 44 -12.69 -13.98 9.24
N THR A 45 -11.97 -13.91 8.11
CA THR A 45 -11.67 -15.06 7.27
C THR A 45 -10.16 -15.33 7.22
N ILE A 46 -9.80 -16.59 7.00
CA ILE A 46 -8.42 -17.04 6.83
C ILE A 46 -8.19 -17.34 5.36
N SER A 47 -7.16 -16.73 4.79
CA SER A 47 -6.67 -17.01 3.45
C SER A 47 -5.41 -17.87 3.53
N ARG A 48 -5.48 -19.11 3.01
CA ARG A 48 -4.35 -20.00 2.91
C ARG A 48 -3.73 -19.92 1.53
N PHE A 49 -2.41 -19.91 1.47
CA PHE A 49 -1.66 -19.88 0.22
C PHE A 49 -0.98 -21.22 -0.01
N LEU A 50 -1.32 -21.89 -1.13
CA LEU A 50 -0.70 -23.15 -1.52
C LEU A 50 0.34 -22.89 -2.62
N PRO A 51 1.51 -23.56 -2.56
CA PRO A 51 2.48 -23.53 -3.65
C PRO A 51 1.85 -24.14 -4.91
N SER A 52 1.98 -23.49 -6.05
CA SER A 52 1.60 -24.06 -7.35
C SER A 52 2.81 -24.04 -8.30
N ASP A 53 2.82 -24.95 -9.27
CA ASP A 53 3.93 -25.11 -10.23
C ASP A 53 4.19 -23.86 -11.12
N ASN A 54 3.24 -22.91 -11.18
CA ASN A 54 3.31 -21.71 -12.02
C ASN A 54 3.17 -20.39 -11.24
N GLY A 55 3.55 -20.36 -9.98
CA GLY A 55 3.31 -19.24 -9.08
C GLY A 55 2.23 -19.61 -8.06
N HIS A 56 2.25 -18.96 -6.92
CA HIS A 56 1.37 -19.31 -5.81
C HIS A 56 -0.11 -19.10 -6.19
N LYS A 57 -0.84 -20.20 -6.31
CA LYS A 57 -2.30 -20.13 -6.46
C LYS A 57 -2.89 -19.85 -5.08
N ILE A 58 -3.58 -18.75 -4.96
CA ILE A 58 -4.35 -18.43 -3.76
C ILE A 58 -5.57 -19.33 -3.78
N GLU A 59 -5.61 -20.33 -2.91
CA GLU A 59 -6.89 -20.89 -2.49
C GLU A 59 -7.31 -20.10 -1.26
N ALA A 60 -8.15 -19.10 -1.44
CA ALA A 60 -8.86 -18.50 -0.33
C ALA A 60 -9.82 -19.57 0.21
N ILE A 61 -9.41 -20.28 1.25
CA ILE A 61 -10.32 -21.11 2.03
C ILE A 61 -10.88 -20.16 3.08
N GLU A 62 -12.13 -19.77 2.91
CA GLU A 62 -12.84 -18.97 3.90
C GLU A 62 -13.19 -19.87 5.10
N ALA A 63 -12.33 -19.86 6.10
CA ALA A 63 -12.61 -20.46 7.40
C ALA A 63 -12.76 -19.34 8.43
N LYS A 64 -13.69 -19.48 9.35
CA LYS A 64 -13.87 -18.55 10.48
C LYS A 64 -13.17 -19.10 11.71
N LEU A 65 -12.70 -18.19 12.57
CA LEU A 65 -12.27 -18.56 13.93
C LEU A 65 -13.44 -19.29 14.62
N GLY A 66 -13.20 -20.53 15.06
CA GLY A 66 -14.20 -21.39 15.66
C GLY A 66 -14.81 -22.45 14.74
N ASP A 67 -14.47 -22.48 13.46
CA ASP A 67 -14.89 -23.56 12.58
C ASP A 67 -14.14 -24.86 12.94
N SER A 68 -14.89 -25.97 13.05
CA SER A 68 -14.34 -27.28 13.45
C SER A 68 -13.29 -27.86 12.47
N GLY A 69 -13.22 -27.35 11.25
CA GLY A 69 -12.22 -27.74 10.24
C GLY A 69 -10.95 -26.88 10.24
N LEU A 70 -10.86 -25.85 11.10
CA LEU A 70 -9.74 -24.94 11.11
C LEU A 70 -8.44 -25.60 11.54
N ASP A 71 -8.49 -26.52 12.50
CA ASP A 71 -7.34 -27.31 12.97
C ASP A 71 -6.72 -28.16 11.85
N ASP A 72 -7.53 -28.62 10.89
CA ASP A 72 -7.05 -29.37 9.72
C ASP A 72 -6.34 -28.44 8.71
N LEU A 73 -6.70 -27.16 8.71
CA LEU A 73 -6.14 -26.16 7.79
C LEU A 73 -4.81 -25.59 8.28
N ILE A 74 -4.73 -25.19 9.55
CA ILE A 74 -3.59 -24.47 10.10
C ILE A 74 -2.88 -25.19 11.24
N THR A 75 -3.34 -26.34 11.66
CA THR A 75 -3.04 -27.11 12.87
C THR A 75 -3.58 -26.48 14.15
N LYS A 76 -3.87 -27.33 15.14
CA LYS A 76 -4.41 -26.87 16.43
C LYS A 76 -3.49 -25.88 17.13
N GLU A 77 -2.17 -26.09 17.09
CA GLU A 77 -1.18 -25.21 17.70
C GLU A 77 -1.27 -23.77 17.16
N TYR A 78 -1.32 -23.61 15.83
CA TYR A 78 -1.44 -22.29 15.20
C TYR A 78 -2.84 -21.68 15.35
N HIS A 79 -3.87 -22.52 15.49
CA HIS A 79 -5.21 -22.03 15.81
C HIS A 79 -5.25 -21.42 17.22
N ASP A 80 -4.73 -22.13 18.22
CA ASP A 80 -4.70 -21.63 19.60
C ASP A 80 -3.88 -20.32 19.69
N ILE A 81 -2.71 -20.27 19.04
CA ILE A 81 -1.88 -19.05 18.97
C ILE A 81 -2.66 -17.91 18.31
N LEU A 82 -3.32 -18.16 17.18
CA LEU A 82 -4.06 -17.13 16.45
C LEU A 82 -5.20 -16.54 17.32
N VAL A 83 -5.92 -17.38 18.04
CA VAL A 83 -7.00 -16.94 18.93
C VAL A 83 -6.46 -15.99 20.00
N ASP A 84 -5.37 -16.39 20.66
CA ASP A 84 -4.73 -15.56 21.71
C ASP A 84 -4.20 -14.23 21.15
N GLU A 85 -3.56 -14.26 19.98
CA GLU A 85 -3.03 -13.05 19.32
C GLU A 85 -4.15 -12.10 18.87
N ILE A 86 -5.26 -12.62 18.34
CA ILE A 86 -6.40 -11.78 17.92
C ILE A 86 -7.10 -11.18 19.13
N GLU A 87 -7.27 -11.93 20.22
CA GLU A 87 -7.83 -11.39 21.47
C GLU A 87 -6.95 -10.24 22.02
N LEU A 88 -5.62 -10.41 21.99
CA LEU A 88 -4.69 -9.37 22.38
C LEU A 88 -4.78 -8.14 21.48
N LEU A 89 -4.84 -8.33 20.16
CA LEU A 89 -4.99 -7.25 19.18
C LEU A 89 -6.29 -6.49 19.35
N ASP A 90 -7.41 -7.19 19.56
CA ASP A 90 -8.71 -6.55 19.74
C ASP A 90 -8.79 -5.74 21.04
N GLY A 91 -7.96 -6.12 22.04
CA GLY A 91 -7.82 -5.37 23.29
C GLY A 91 -6.82 -4.20 23.26
N ALA A 92 -5.80 -4.24 22.40
CA ALA A 92 -4.65 -3.33 22.43
C ALA A 92 -4.52 -2.42 21.20
N SER A 93 -5.00 -2.85 20.02
CA SER A 93 -4.88 -2.06 18.80
C SER A 93 -6.08 -1.14 18.60
N ASP A 94 -5.86 -0.05 17.84
CA ASP A 94 -6.95 0.80 17.39
C ASP A 94 -7.86 0.04 16.41
N GLU A 95 -9.17 0.31 16.50
CA GLU A 95 -10.12 -0.11 15.47
C GLU A 95 -9.92 0.67 14.18
N PHE A 96 -10.24 0.04 13.04
CA PHE A 96 -10.14 0.70 11.75
C PHE A 96 -11.12 1.88 11.66
N ASP A 97 -10.59 3.07 11.41
CA ASP A 97 -11.32 4.31 11.24
C ASP A 97 -10.82 5.04 9.99
N LEU A 98 -11.64 5.05 8.94
CA LEU A 98 -11.28 5.64 7.65
C LEU A 98 -10.99 7.15 7.74
N GLU A 99 -11.70 7.88 8.60
CA GLU A 99 -11.47 9.32 8.76
C GLU A 99 -10.12 9.59 9.44
N LYS A 100 -9.76 8.81 10.46
CA LYS A 100 -8.41 8.89 11.07
C LYS A 100 -7.31 8.53 10.09
N VAL A 101 -7.56 7.56 9.18
CA VAL A 101 -6.62 7.21 8.11
C VAL A 101 -6.45 8.38 7.14
N ARG A 102 -7.53 9.01 6.71
CA ARG A 102 -7.51 10.19 5.82
C ARG A 102 -6.83 11.41 6.47
N GLU A 103 -6.99 11.57 7.76
CA GLU A 103 -6.32 12.62 8.54
C GLU A 103 -4.83 12.33 8.82
N GLY A 104 -4.34 11.13 8.48
CA GLY A 104 -2.97 10.70 8.77
C GLY A 104 -2.69 10.41 10.24
N LYS A 105 -3.72 10.15 11.04
CA LYS A 105 -3.63 9.82 12.48
C LYS A 105 -3.56 8.32 12.75
N LEU A 106 -4.01 7.51 11.80
CA LEU A 106 -4.05 6.06 11.86
C LEU A 106 -3.48 5.48 10.57
N SER A 107 -2.61 4.48 10.67
CA SER A 107 -2.05 3.77 9.53
C SER A 107 -2.55 2.33 9.49
N PRO A 108 -3.29 1.91 8.46
CA PRO A 108 -3.61 0.51 8.28
C PRO A 108 -2.33 -0.28 7.95
N VAL A 109 -2.18 -1.44 8.59
CA VAL A 109 -1.02 -2.33 8.42
C VAL A 109 -1.48 -3.65 7.80
N PHE A 110 -0.75 -4.08 6.79
CA PHE A 110 -0.96 -5.34 6.09
C PHE A 110 0.30 -6.19 6.11
N PHE A 111 0.14 -7.46 6.41
CA PHE A 111 1.20 -8.45 6.28
C PHE A 111 1.05 -9.19 4.96
N GLY A 112 2.12 -9.28 4.19
CA GLY A 112 2.12 -9.93 2.89
C GLY A 112 3.52 -10.15 2.35
N SER A 113 3.64 -10.78 1.18
CA SER A 113 4.91 -10.98 0.49
C SER A 113 4.75 -10.69 -0.99
N ALA A 114 5.47 -9.68 -1.48
CA ALA A 114 5.54 -9.39 -2.91
C ALA A 114 6.27 -10.48 -3.71
N LEU A 115 7.22 -11.20 -3.09
CA LEU A 115 7.98 -12.25 -3.75
C LEU A 115 7.09 -13.47 -4.08
N THR A 116 6.22 -13.83 -3.16
CA THR A 116 5.31 -14.98 -3.30
C THR A 116 3.87 -14.58 -3.62
N ASN A 117 3.61 -13.29 -3.77
CA ASN A 117 2.31 -12.68 -4.08
C ASN A 117 1.19 -12.99 -3.06
N PHE A 118 1.52 -13.47 -1.85
CA PHE A 118 0.47 -13.65 -0.86
C PHE A 118 0.09 -12.33 -0.18
N GLY A 119 -1.20 -12.16 0.11
CA GLY A 119 -1.74 -10.96 0.74
C GLY A 119 -1.78 -9.71 -0.14
N VAL A 120 -1.21 -9.75 -1.36
CA VAL A 120 -1.15 -8.59 -2.26
C VAL A 120 -2.52 -8.25 -2.82
N GLU A 121 -3.29 -9.23 -3.26
CA GLU A 121 -4.65 -9.00 -3.78
C GLU A 121 -5.57 -8.41 -2.72
N THR A 122 -5.60 -9.01 -1.53
CA THR A 122 -6.38 -8.51 -0.39
C THR A 122 -5.96 -7.10 0.01
N PHE A 123 -4.64 -6.83 0.05
CA PHE A 123 -4.13 -5.47 0.27
C PHE A 123 -4.65 -4.48 -0.78
N LEU A 124 -4.59 -4.83 -2.06
CA LEU A 124 -5.06 -3.95 -3.14
C LEU A 124 -6.57 -3.68 -3.07
N GLN A 125 -7.37 -4.67 -2.71
CA GLN A 125 -8.81 -4.51 -2.51
C GLN A 125 -9.09 -3.49 -1.39
N HIS A 126 -8.51 -3.68 -0.23
CA HIS A 126 -8.64 -2.73 0.88
C HIS A 126 -8.07 -1.35 0.54
N PHE A 127 -6.93 -1.31 -0.18
CA PHE A 127 -6.33 -0.06 -0.62
C PHE A 127 -7.26 0.76 -1.49
N LEU A 128 -7.97 0.13 -2.45
CA LEU A 128 -8.94 0.82 -3.29
C LEU A 128 -10.12 1.41 -2.50
N GLU A 129 -10.55 0.74 -1.43
CA GLU A 129 -11.63 1.21 -0.55
C GLU A 129 -11.18 2.39 0.34
N MET A 130 -9.92 2.39 0.76
CA MET A 130 -9.35 3.41 1.64
C MET A 130 -8.86 4.66 0.92
N THR A 131 -8.48 4.54 -0.36
CA THR A 131 -7.93 5.66 -1.11
C THR A 131 -9.00 6.61 -1.57
N THR A 132 -8.64 7.89 -1.60
CA THR A 132 -9.49 8.95 -2.14
C THR A 132 -9.07 9.33 -3.55
N SER A 133 -9.95 10.02 -4.26
CA SER A 133 -9.55 10.80 -5.45
C SER A 133 -8.45 11.79 -5.10
N PRO A 134 -7.68 12.27 -6.08
CA PRO A 134 -6.68 13.31 -5.83
C PRO A 134 -7.28 14.50 -5.09
N LEU A 135 -6.63 14.93 -4.03
CA LEU A 135 -7.07 16.06 -3.23
C LEU A 135 -6.64 17.38 -3.86
N PRO A 136 -7.39 18.49 -3.62
CA PRO A 136 -7.00 19.82 -4.03
C PRO A 136 -5.60 20.20 -3.54
N ARG A 137 -4.90 21.01 -4.32
CA ARG A 137 -3.57 21.54 -3.98
C ARG A 137 -3.61 23.04 -3.85
N MET A 138 -2.79 23.56 -2.95
CA MET A 138 -2.61 25.02 -2.83
C MET A 138 -1.51 25.49 -3.77
N SER A 139 -1.77 26.63 -4.47
CA SER A 139 -0.79 27.37 -5.23
C SER A 139 -0.79 28.84 -4.74
N GLY A 140 0.07 29.14 -3.78
CA GLY A 140 -0.07 30.35 -2.99
C GLY A 140 -1.36 30.32 -2.18
N ASP A 141 -2.22 31.30 -2.38
CA ASP A 141 -3.54 31.41 -1.73
C ASP A 141 -4.68 30.81 -2.56
N GLU A 142 -4.38 30.29 -3.75
CA GLU A 142 -5.36 29.69 -4.66
C GLU A 142 -5.46 28.18 -4.45
N VAL A 143 -6.70 27.68 -4.42
CA VAL A 143 -6.99 26.23 -4.36
C VAL A 143 -7.12 25.70 -5.79
N ILE A 144 -6.27 24.77 -6.14
CA ILE A 144 -6.33 24.07 -7.43
C ILE A 144 -7.24 22.86 -7.29
N ASP A 145 -8.40 22.91 -7.93
CA ASP A 145 -9.33 21.79 -7.99
C ASP A 145 -8.81 20.73 -8.97
N PRO A 146 -8.61 19.46 -8.53
CA PRO A 146 -8.13 18.39 -9.40
C PRO A 146 -9.08 18.06 -10.56
N PHE A 147 -10.34 18.44 -10.46
CA PHE A 147 -11.35 18.23 -11.51
C PHE A 147 -11.47 19.42 -12.49
N SER A 148 -10.68 20.48 -12.30
CA SER A 148 -10.61 21.59 -13.27
C SER A 148 -10.08 21.10 -14.63
N GLU A 149 -10.63 21.63 -15.72
CA GLU A 149 -10.16 21.34 -17.08
C GLU A 149 -8.82 22.01 -17.39
N ASP A 150 -8.48 23.07 -16.68
CA ASP A 150 -7.22 23.80 -16.84
C ASP A 150 -6.04 22.96 -16.37
N PHE A 151 -5.05 22.79 -17.24
CA PHE A 151 -3.85 22.01 -16.91
C PHE A 151 -2.97 22.75 -15.90
N SER A 152 -2.73 22.12 -14.77
CA SER A 152 -1.74 22.58 -13.79
C SER A 152 -0.89 21.41 -13.28
N ALA A 153 0.38 21.70 -13.01
CA ALA A 153 1.33 20.70 -12.53
C ALA A 153 2.51 21.36 -11.82
N PHE A 154 3.22 20.59 -11.01
CA PHE A 154 4.50 21.03 -10.45
C PHE A 154 5.57 19.94 -10.56
N VAL A 155 6.82 20.37 -10.69
CA VAL A 155 7.98 19.46 -10.67
C VAL A 155 8.39 19.24 -9.22
N PHE A 156 8.34 17.99 -8.78
CA PHE A 156 8.72 17.63 -7.41
C PHE A 156 10.09 16.98 -7.30
N LYS A 157 10.66 16.52 -8.44
CA LYS A 157 11.98 15.90 -8.48
C LYS A 157 12.63 16.11 -9.84
N ILE A 158 13.93 16.37 -9.84
CA ILE A 158 14.78 16.31 -11.04
C ILE A 158 15.86 15.27 -10.76
N GLN A 159 15.99 14.28 -11.62
CA GLN A 159 17.01 13.24 -11.53
C GLN A 159 17.91 13.31 -12.75
N ALA A 160 19.22 13.33 -12.51
CA ALA A 160 20.24 13.29 -13.56
C ALA A 160 20.81 11.86 -13.72
N ASN A 161 21.35 11.57 -14.89
CA ASN A 161 22.12 10.36 -15.17
C ASN A 161 21.37 9.04 -14.91
N MET A 162 20.08 8.96 -15.22
CA MET A 162 19.35 7.70 -15.16
C MET A 162 19.91 6.69 -16.16
N ASN A 163 20.32 7.15 -17.34
CA ASN A 163 21.11 6.37 -18.27
C ASN A 163 22.58 6.80 -18.18
N LYS A 164 23.47 5.90 -17.77
CA LYS A 164 24.92 6.18 -17.63
C LYS A 164 25.60 6.60 -18.95
N ALA A 165 25.00 6.24 -20.09
CA ALA A 165 25.50 6.59 -21.44
C ALA A 165 25.10 8.00 -21.86
N HIS A 166 24.12 8.62 -21.21
CA HIS A 166 23.60 9.94 -21.54
C HIS A 166 23.62 10.85 -20.32
N ARG A 167 23.95 12.15 -20.54
CA ARG A 167 23.89 13.17 -19.47
C ARG A 167 22.51 13.83 -19.39
N ASP A 168 21.48 13.00 -19.43
CA ASP A 168 20.10 13.49 -19.44
C ASP A 168 19.61 13.82 -18.02
N ARG A 169 18.66 14.74 -17.96
CA ARG A 169 17.93 15.08 -16.75
C ARG A 169 16.45 14.84 -16.98
N ILE A 170 15.84 14.07 -16.12
CA ILE A 170 14.41 13.82 -16.15
C ILE A 170 13.75 14.62 -15.03
N ALA A 171 12.72 15.39 -15.40
CA ALA A 171 11.87 16.09 -14.45
C ALA A 171 10.62 15.25 -14.16
N PHE A 172 10.42 14.92 -12.90
CA PHE A 172 9.21 14.24 -12.42
C PHE A 172 8.17 15.30 -12.08
N MET A 173 7.07 15.25 -12.80
CA MET A 173 6.00 16.23 -12.69
C MET A 173 4.72 15.60 -12.14
N ARG A 174 4.14 16.22 -11.12
CA ARG A 174 2.82 15.86 -10.61
C ARG A 174 1.78 16.73 -11.29
N ILE A 175 0.85 16.11 -12.01
CA ILE A 175 -0.33 16.77 -12.55
C ILE A 175 -1.31 17.00 -11.40
N CYS A 176 -1.78 18.23 -11.24
CA CYS A 176 -2.72 18.64 -10.21
C CYS A 176 -4.14 18.82 -10.74
N SER A 177 -4.28 19.25 -11.99
CA SER A 177 -5.57 19.41 -12.67
C SER A 177 -5.43 19.32 -14.18
N GLY A 178 -6.52 19.19 -14.88
CA GLY A 178 -6.57 19.11 -16.33
C GLY A 178 -5.98 17.81 -16.89
N LYS A 179 -5.69 17.80 -18.17
CA LYS A 179 -5.21 16.64 -18.90
C LYS A 179 -3.87 16.91 -19.56
N PHE A 180 -2.93 15.98 -19.38
CA PHE A 180 -1.65 16.03 -20.08
C PHE A 180 -1.77 15.45 -21.49
N GLU A 181 -1.20 16.17 -22.46
CA GLU A 181 -1.02 15.70 -23.82
C GLU A 181 0.45 15.89 -24.26
N ALA A 182 1.02 14.85 -24.88
CA ALA A 182 2.39 14.93 -25.38
C ALA A 182 2.53 16.04 -26.42
N GLY A 183 3.52 16.92 -26.25
CA GLY A 183 3.76 18.04 -27.14
C GLY A 183 2.95 19.30 -26.82
N MET A 184 2.10 19.29 -25.78
CA MET A 184 1.40 20.50 -25.36
C MET A 184 2.35 21.62 -24.92
N GLU A 185 1.94 22.86 -25.12
CA GLU A 185 2.63 24.02 -24.60
C GLU A 185 2.04 24.42 -23.24
N VAL A 186 2.89 24.63 -22.27
CA VAL A 186 2.53 25.09 -20.93
C VAL A 186 3.27 26.37 -20.56
N TYR A 187 2.69 27.19 -19.70
CA TYR A 187 3.36 28.34 -19.13
C TYR A 187 4.13 27.92 -17.87
N HIS A 188 5.46 28.07 -17.90
CA HIS A 188 6.30 27.79 -16.75
C HIS A 188 6.44 29.05 -15.88
N ALA A 189 5.73 29.08 -14.75
CA ALA A 189 5.60 30.25 -13.89
C ALA A 189 6.94 30.81 -13.40
N ALA A 190 7.86 29.91 -12.96
CA ALA A 190 9.15 30.35 -12.42
C ALA A 190 10.04 31.01 -13.45
N SER A 191 10.10 30.57 -14.71
CA SER A 191 10.91 31.19 -15.77
C SER A 191 10.14 32.20 -16.61
N LYS A 192 8.82 32.34 -16.39
CA LYS A 192 7.92 33.21 -17.15
C LYS A 192 7.97 32.94 -18.67
N ARG A 193 8.08 31.69 -19.07
CA ARG A 193 8.22 31.28 -20.47
C ARG A 193 7.27 30.16 -20.80
N LYS A 194 6.91 30.05 -22.06
CA LYS A 194 6.23 28.86 -22.60
C LYS A 194 7.23 27.74 -22.79
N LEU A 195 6.87 26.54 -22.39
CA LEU A 195 7.62 25.30 -22.59
C LEU A 195 6.76 24.29 -23.31
N LYS A 196 7.39 23.54 -24.20
CA LYS A 196 6.74 22.40 -24.87
C LYS A 196 7.11 21.10 -24.15
N LEU A 197 6.10 20.35 -23.72
CA LEU A 197 6.26 19.06 -23.05
C LEU A 197 6.29 17.93 -24.10
N SER A 198 7.43 17.76 -24.78
CA SER A 198 7.51 17.00 -26.03
C SER A 198 7.94 15.53 -25.87
N GLN A 199 8.57 15.14 -24.78
CA GLN A 199 9.17 13.82 -24.61
C GLN A 199 8.82 13.24 -23.25
N PRO A 200 7.54 12.83 -23.04
CA PRO A 200 7.18 12.14 -21.82
C PRO A 200 7.90 10.78 -21.77
N GLN A 201 8.45 10.45 -20.63
CA GLN A 201 9.04 9.15 -20.36
C GLN A 201 8.02 8.29 -19.63
N GLN A 202 7.94 7.03 -20.01
CA GLN A 202 7.19 6.02 -19.27
C GLN A 202 8.20 5.18 -18.50
N LEU A 203 8.03 5.12 -17.20
CA LEU A 203 8.90 4.34 -16.32
C LEU A 203 8.18 3.05 -15.93
N MET A 204 8.87 1.94 -15.99
CA MET A 204 8.39 0.64 -15.55
C MET A 204 9.48 -0.01 -14.68
N ALA A 205 9.28 0.04 -13.37
CA ALA A 205 10.24 -0.43 -12.37
C ALA A 205 11.63 0.23 -12.54
N GLN A 206 12.64 -0.55 -12.87
CA GLN A 206 14.02 -0.08 -13.06
C GLN A 206 14.37 0.22 -14.53
N ASP A 207 13.47 -0.09 -15.45
CA ASP A 207 13.67 0.08 -16.90
C ASP A 207 12.98 1.34 -17.44
#